data_47d9e174b6bc20e76adc354dff9d4457
#
_entry.id   47d9e174b6bc20e76adc354dff9d4457
#
_cell.length_a   1.000
_cell.length_b   1.000
_cell.length_c   1.000
_cell.angle_alpha   90.00
_cell.angle_beta   90.00
_cell.angle_gamma   90.00
#
_symmetry.space_group_name_H-M   'P 1'
#
loop_
_entity.id
_entity.type
_entity.pdbx_description
1 polymer ?
#
loop_
_entity_poly.entity_id
_entity_poly.type
_entity_poly.pdbx_seq_one_letter_code
_entity_poly.pdbx_strand_id
1 'polypeptide(L)'
;MTSRRNFLKASGALGLGALVLPAFSAHAEPYRPTSNPLNPKPTTLWHPAPADEMKIIEQGLPIGNGRLGALVGGGVEKDFLYLTDVTLWTGELNDTLEGDGQLPYDSRFGTFSLLAKLYVEMPGHAGAAKYRRELDLSNGLVTTRYTHGGKQYRREIFSSHPDDVVIVRLVGPDQSGKITLQGAHGEPTVGDAPHTAAVFTGSFPNKLAYSGVATAFSPDGTVEVDGADLSFTGCSDLVVVFSGGTNYVPDASAGFMDPLVEPAKLALQKAAVRAKADALLRTHVADYRKKYDRQKVDLGRSTDAQRAMDTWTRLQARASGATPDPELEASYLQFGRYLAITGSRDNLPINLQGLWLSNNNPDWYSDYHTDINIQMNYWLADRAGLPDTFDALANYCVAQLPAWTNTTQSVFQRLAQPVPQHQRPGGRVGGRLLHQHLRWQRLVVAPRWQRVAVHVVVRALRVHARPGLPGQDLPVAQGRL
;
A
#
# COMPACT_ATOMS: atom_id res chain seq x y z
N MET A 1 -9.28 7.02 40.24
CA MET A 1 -8.01 6.31 40.56
C MET A 1 -8.33 4.85 40.82
N THR A 2 -8.24 4.00 39.82
CA THR A 2 -8.18 2.54 40.01
C THR A 2 -7.38 1.96 38.84
N SER A 3 -6.30 1.37 39.22
CA SER A 3 -5.12 0.98 38.47
C SER A 3 -5.34 -0.19 37.52
N ARG A 4 -4.73 -0.12 36.30
CA ARG A 4 -4.61 -1.16 35.27
C ARG A 4 -3.70 -2.35 35.65
N ARG A 5 -3.69 -2.79 36.92
CA ARG A 5 -2.70 -3.78 37.42
C ARG A 5 -3.27 -5.15 37.84
N ASN A 6 -4.48 -5.54 37.47
CA ASN A 6 -5.07 -6.81 37.92
C ASN A 6 -5.53 -7.75 36.80
N PHE A 7 -4.70 -7.94 35.74
CA PHE A 7 -5.00 -8.96 34.72
C PHE A 7 -3.90 -10.03 34.57
N LEU A 8 -3.04 -10.18 35.53
CA LEU A 8 -2.02 -11.25 35.51
C LEU A 8 -1.89 -11.87 36.89
N LYS A 9 -2.88 -12.65 37.31
CA LYS A 9 -2.73 -13.72 38.36
C LYS A 9 -3.99 -14.55 38.43
N ALA A 10 -4.09 -15.58 37.60
CA ALA A 10 -4.89 -16.79 37.90
C ALA A 10 -4.29 -17.94 37.09
N SER A 11 -3.14 -18.43 37.56
CA SER A 11 -2.62 -19.75 37.22
C SER A 11 -3.02 -20.65 38.36
N GLY A 12 -4.06 -21.46 38.15
CA GLY A 12 -4.50 -22.49 39.05
C GLY A 12 -4.73 -23.77 38.26
N ALA A 13 -3.95 -24.80 38.59
CA ALA A 13 -3.97 -26.13 38.00
C ALA A 13 -5.33 -26.79 38.04
N LEU A 14 -5.76 -27.41 36.93
CA LEU A 14 -6.74 -28.48 36.90
C LEU A 14 -6.49 -29.41 35.71
N GLY A 15 -6.26 -30.65 36.05
CA GLY A 15 -6.65 -31.92 35.44
C GLY A 15 -6.42 -32.18 33.97
N LEU A 16 -5.46 -33.03 33.66
CA LEU A 16 -5.35 -33.81 32.42
C LEU A 16 -6.62 -34.61 32.15
N GLY A 17 -7.51 -34.10 31.30
CA GLY A 17 -8.53 -34.87 30.62
C GLY A 17 -8.15 -34.93 29.14
N ALA A 18 -7.76 -36.12 28.66
CA ALA A 18 -7.51 -36.37 27.25
C ALA A 18 -8.82 -36.24 26.47
N LEU A 19 -9.05 -35.08 25.88
CA LEU A 19 -10.05 -34.89 24.83
C LEU A 19 -9.48 -35.43 23.52
N VAL A 20 -9.92 -36.63 23.15
CA VAL A 20 -9.74 -37.19 21.80
C VAL A 20 -10.59 -36.31 20.87
N LEU A 21 -9.95 -35.35 20.23
CA LEU A 21 -10.55 -34.63 19.11
C LEU A 21 -10.57 -35.57 17.89
N PRO A 22 -11.70 -35.70 17.18
CA PRO A 22 -11.74 -36.48 15.97
C PRO A 22 -10.81 -35.84 14.96
N ALA A 23 -9.91 -36.64 14.38
CA ALA A 23 -9.08 -36.22 13.25
C ALA A 23 -9.98 -35.91 12.05
N PHE A 24 -10.36 -34.64 11.89
CA PHE A 24 -10.91 -34.18 10.64
C PHE A 24 -9.76 -34.14 9.61
N SER A 25 -9.58 -35.21 8.85
CA SER A 25 -8.89 -35.24 7.57
C SER A 25 -9.72 -34.46 6.56
N ALA A 26 -9.81 -33.18 6.74
CA ALA A 26 -10.23 -32.29 5.65
C ALA A 26 -9.06 -32.20 4.68
N HIS A 27 -9.01 -33.06 3.69
CA HIS A 27 -8.29 -32.81 2.45
C HIS A 27 -8.96 -31.57 1.86
N ALA A 28 -8.46 -30.37 2.24
CA ALA A 28 -8.85 -29.16 1.57
C ALA A 28 -8.36 -29.29 0.13
N GLU A 29 -9.30 -29.40 -0.81
CA GLU A 29 -8.95 -29.34 -2.23
C GLU A 29 -8.07 -28.10 -2.48
N PRO A 30 -6.95 -28.23 -3.20
CA PRO A 30 -6.12 -27.09 -3.54
C PRO A 30 -6.99 -26.05 -4.25
N TYR A 31 -6.86 -24.78 -3.86
CA TYR A 31 -7.54 -23.67 -4.51
C TYR A 31 -7.27 -23.75 -6.02
N ARG A 32 -8.28 -24.12 -6.80
CA ARG A 32 -8.22 -24.10 -8.27
C ARG A 32 -8.74 -22.72 -8.70
N PRO A 33 -7.89 -21.87 -9.33
CA PRO A 33 -8.38 -20.65 -9.95
C PRO A 33 -9.48 -21.03 -10.95
N THR A 34 -10.67 -20.48 -10.77
CA THR A 34 -11.86 -20.83 -11.59
C THR A 34 -11.87 -20.16 -12.97
N SER A 35 -10.77 -19.51 -13.39
CA SER A 35 -10.67 -18.89 -14.71
C SER A 35 -10.26 -19.92 -15.75
N ASN A 36 -11.16 -20.22 -16.68
CA ASN A 36 -10.82 -20.87 -17.95
C ASN A 36 -9.99 -19.85 -18.75
N PRO A 37 -8.74 -20.16 -19.16
CA PRO A 37 -7.90 -19.24 -19.93
C PRO A 37 -8.52 -18.83 -21.27
N LEU A 38 -9.48 -19.59 -21.77
CA LEU A 38 -10.22 -19.30 -23.02
C LEU A 38 -11.49 -18.44 -22.80
N ASN A 39 -11.90 -18.22 -21.54
CA ASN A 39 -13.05 -17.38 -21.21
C ASN A 39 -12.79 -16.68 -19.86
N PRO A 40 -11.99 -15.60 -19.85
CA PRO A 40 -11.66 -14.88 -18.62
C PRO A 40 -12.94 -14.34 -17.99
N LYS A 41 -12.98 -14.34 -16.64
CA LYS A 41 -14.05 -13.66 -15.91
C LYS A 41 -14.08 -12.19 -16.32
N PRO A 42 -15.24 -11.55 -16.39
CA PRO A 42 -15.36 -10.12 -16.70
C PRO A 42 -14.49 -9.21 -15.81
N THR A 43 -14.15 -9.68 -14.61
CA THR A 43 -13.35 -8.96 -13.62
C THR A 43 -11.84 -9.25 -13.69
N THR A 44 -11.36 -9.87 -14.76
CA THR A 44 -9.93 -10.19 -14.95
C THR A 44 -9.29 -9.23 -15.96
N LEU A 45 -8.30 -8.48 -15.51
CA LEU A 45 -7.40 -7.73 -16.39
C LEU A 45 -6.26 -8.67 -16.79
N TRP A 46 -5.92 -8.77 -18.09
CA TRP A 46 -4.85 -9.66 -18.51
C TRP A 46 -4.01 -9.11 -19.65
N HIS A 47 -2.75 -9.59 -19.73
CA HIS A 47 -1.76 -9.18 -20.72
C HIS A 47 -0.97 -10.38 -21.26
N PRO A 48 -0.62 -10.37 -22.57
CA PRO A 48 0.09 -11.47 -23.22
C PRO A 48 1.60 -11.42 -23.06
N ALA A 49 2.15 -10.41 -22.39
CA ALA A 49 3.58 -10.21 -22.20
C ALA A 49 3.90 -9.69 -20.80
N PRO A 50 5.13 -9.90 -20.27
CA PRO A 50 5.62 -9.24 -19.07
C PRO A 50 5.60 -7.71 -19.20
N ALA A 51 5.66 -7.01 -18.07
CA ALA A 51 5.92 -5.59 -18.08
C ALA A 51 7.38 -5.31 -18.44
N ASP A 52 7.62 -4.21 -19.11
CA ASP A 52 8.92 -3.58 -19.22
C ASP A 52 9.26 -2.90 -17.88
N GLU A 53 10.40 -3.23 -17.28
CA GLU A 53 10.81 -2.67 -15.99
C GLU A 53 10.89 -1.14 -16.02
N MET A 54 11.31 -0.55 -17.15
CA MET A 54 11.36 0.90 -17.34
C MET A 54 9.98 1.56 -17.45
N LYS A 55 8.93 0.78 -17.64
CA LYS A 55 7.55 1.21 -17.76
C LYS A 55 6.66 0.58 -16.69
N ILE A 56 7.23 0.30 -15.52
CA ILE A 56 6.52 -0.44 -14.48
C ILE A 56 5.27 0.28 -13.98
N ILE A 57 5.25 1.62 -13.98
CA ILE A 57 4.08 2.39 -13.54
C ILE A 57 2.89 2.24 -14.51
N GLU A 58 3.17 2.11 -15.82
CA GLU A 58 2.13 1.98 -16.85
C GLU A 58 1.74 0.51 -17.10
N GLN A 59 2.67 -0.41 -16.91
CA GLN A 59 2.49 -1.80 -17.30
C GLN A 59 2.41 -2.78 -16.13
N GLY A 60 2.89 -2.39 -14.95
CA GLY A 60 2.85 -3.23 -13.75
C GLY A 60 1.43 -3.50 -13.29
N LEU A 61 1.23 -4.65 -12.65
CA LEU A 61 -0.03 -4.98 -12.00
C LEU A 61 0.06 -4.59 -10.51
N PRO A 62 -0.76 -3.62 -10.05
CA PRO A 62 -0.70 -3.15 -8.68
C PRO A 62 -1.32 -4.17 -7.71
N ILE A 63 -0.67 -4.42 -6.58
CA ILE A 63 -1.23 -5.11 -5.42
C ILE A 63 -1.03 -4.27 -4.16
N GLY A 64 -1.86 -4.49 -3.14
CA GLY A 64 -1.72 -3.75 -1.87
C GLY A 64 -2.62 -4.28 -0.77
N ASN A 65 -2.29 -3.90 0.47
CA ASN A 65 -3.04 -4.26 1.67
C ASN A 65 -3.39 -3.05 2.56
N GLY A 66 -3.24 -1.82 2.04
CA GLY A 66 -3.43 -0.57 2.78
C GLY A 66 -2.18 -0.06 3.49
N ARG A 67 -1.14 -0.90 3.63
CA ARG A 67 0.18 -0.52 4.14
C ARG A 67 1.28 -0.83 3.13
N LEU A 68 1.41 -2.09 2.76
CA LEU A 68 2.37 -2.53 1.75
C LEU A 68 1.73 -2.51 0.37
N GLY A 69 2.37 -1.84 -0.56
CA GLY A 69 2.03 -1.84 -1.98
C GLY A 69 3.12 -2.51 -2.81
N ALA A 70 2.74 -3.07 -3.96
CA ALA A 70 3.72 -3.49 -4.95
C ALA A 70 3.21 -3.33 -6.38
N LEU A 71 4.12 -3.01 -7.31
CA LEU A 71 3.92 -3.15 -8.75
C LEU A 71 4.61 -4.42 -9.21
N VAL A 72 3.85 -5.32 -9.84
CA VAL A 72 4.31 -6.64 -10.26
C VAL A 72 4.60 -6.66 -11.75
N GLY A 73 5.81 -7.06 -12.14
CA GLY A 73 6.27 -7.14 -13.52
C GLY A 73 5.73 -8.35 -14.28
N GLY A 74 5.73 -9.52 -13.66
CA GLY A 74 5.31 -10.79 -14.25
C GLY A 74 6.34 -11.40 -15.20
N GLY A 75 7.62 -11.08 -15.06
CA GLY A 75 8.70 -11.65 -15.86
C GLY A 75 8.85 -13.16 -15.63
N VAL A 76 9.46 -13.89 -16.58
CA VAL A 76 9.67 -15.33 -16.47
C VAL A 76 11.09 -15.65 -15.98
N GLU A 77 12.11 -15.28 -16.74
CA GLU A 77 13.51 -15.47 -16.33
C GLU A 77 13.88 -14.55 -15.18
N LYS A 78 13.39 -13.32 -15.21
CA LYS A 78 13.55 -12.32 -14.17
C LYS A 78 12.23 -11.63 -13.94
N ASP A 79 11.63 -11.88 -12.79
CA ASP A 79 10.47 -11.13 -12.30
C ASP A 79 10.92 -10.06 -11.33
N PHE A 80 10.14 -9.00 -11.21
CA PHE A 80 10.44 -7.89 -10.31
C PHE A 80 9.18 -7.31 -9.70
N LEU A 81 9.31 -6.93 -8.43
CA LEU A 81 8.29 -6.21 -7.67
C LEU A 81 8.91 -4.92 -7.13
N TYR A 82 8.25 -3.79 -7.36
CA TYR A 82 8.59 -2.50 -6.76
C TYR A 82 7.71 -2.29 -5.53
N LEU A 83 8.32 -2.32 -4.35
CA LEU A 83 7.66 -2.43 -3.06
C LEU A 83 7.64 -1.10 -2.33
N THR A 84 6.52 -0.75 -1.74
CA THR A 84 6.32 0.46 -0.94
C THR A 84 5.74 0.13 0.43
N ASP A 85 6.00 0.99 1.41
CA ASP A 85 5.31 1.03 2.70
C ASP A 85 4.69 2.42 2.85
N VAL A 86 3.39 2.51 3.11
CA VAL A 86 2.67 3.79 3.17
C VAL A 86 3.22 4.76 4.22
N THR A 87 4.00 4.25 5.18
CA THR A 87 4.61 5.05 6.24
C THR A 87 6.03 5.54 5.92
N LEU A 88 6.56 5.22 4.72
CA LEU A 88 7.93 5.58 4.34
C LEU A 88 7.99 6.94 3.65
N TRP A 89 8.22 7.98 4.46
CA TRP A 89 8.27 9.37 4.00
C TRP A 89 9.58 10.03 4.39
N THR A 90 10.16 10.79 3.47
CA THR A 90 11.21 11.78 3.79
C THR A 90 10.58 13.06 4.32
N GLY A 91 11.40 14.08 4.53
CA GLY A 91 10.95 15.38 5.04
C GLY A 91 10.92 15.48 6.55
N GLU A 92 10.63 16.65 7.04
CA GLU A 92 10.60 16.96 8.47
C GLU A 92 9.53 18.02 8.76
N LEU A 93 9.39 18.41 10.02
CA LEU A 93 8.44 19.44 10.42
C LEU A 93 8.75 20.75 9.68
N ASN A 94 7.78 21.22 8.90
CA ASN A 94 7.88 22.42 8.07
C ASN A 94 7.07 23.57 8.68
N ASP A 95 7.53 24.09 9.80
CA ASP A 95 6.85 25.13 10.59
C ASP A 95 7.59 26.47 10.65
N THR A 96 8.73 26.57 9.96
CA THR A 96 9.60 27.75 10.00
C THR A 96 9.58 28.46 8.66
N LEU A 97 9.21 29.75 8.67
CA LEU A 97 9.28 30.59 7.46
C LEU A 97 10.74 30.91 7.12
N GLU A 98 11.08 30.86 5.85
CA GLU A 98 12.38 31.32 5.33
C GLU A 98 12.46 32.84 5.25
N GLY A 99 13.62 33.36 4.87
CA GLY A 99 13.88 34.81 4.83
C GLY A 99 12.99 35.59 3.88
N ASP A 100 12.36 34.94 2.90
CA ASP A 100 11.37 35.49 1.98
C ASP A 100 9.93 35.44 2.55
N GLY A 101 9.74 34.91 3.75
CA GLY A 101 8.45 34.77 4.40
C GLY A 101 7.61 33.59 3.93
N GLN A 102 8.19 32.64 3.20
CA GLN A 102 7.53 31.42 2.74
C GLN A 102 7.98 30.20 3.53
N LEU A 103 7.17 29.13 3.52
CA LEU A 103 7.58 27.82 4.00
C LEU A 103 8.54 27.19 2.99
N PRO A 104 9.64 26.55 3.44
CA PRO A 104 10.59 25.89 2.54
C PRO A 104 9.91 24.73 1.81
N TYR A 105 9.71 24.88 0.50
CA TYR A 105 9.01 23.87 -0.30
C TYR A 105 9.93 22.71 -0.67
N ASP A 106 11.19 22.97 -0.98
CA ASP A 106 12.08 21.97 -1.56
C ASP A 106 12.93 21.20 -0.53
N SER A 107 13.33 21.84 0.58
CA SER A 107 14.31 21.27 1.51
C SER A 107 13.70 20.42 2.63
N ARG A 108 12.46 20.70 3.04
CA ARG A 108 11.78 20.02 4.17
C ARG A 108 10.50 19.33 3.78
N PHE A 109 10.06 19.51 2.54
CA PHE A 109 8.87 18.87 2.02
C PHE A 109 9.10 17.36 1.93
N GLY A 110 8.21 16.56 2.47
CA GLY A 110 8.34 15.11 2.46
C GLY A 110 8.00 14.51 1.11
N THR A 111 8.71 13.44 0.75
CA THR A 111 8.46 12.64 -0.44
C THR A 111 8.08 11.23 -0.02
N PHE A 112 7.00 10.70 -0.59
CA PHE A 112 6.72 9.27 -0.51
C PHE A 112 7.79 8.50 -1.26
N SER A 113 8.31 7.41 -0.69
CA SER A 113 9.50 6.72 -1.19
C SER A 113 9.28 5.23 -1.39
N LEU A 114 9.98 4.67 -2.37
CA LEU A 114 10.11 3.22 -2.52
C LEU A 114 10.82 2.63 -1.30
N LEU A 115 10.34 1.48 -0.84
CA LEU A 115 11.00 0.73 0.22
C LEU A 115 12.06 -0.21 -0.36
N ALA A 116 11.71 -0.99 -1.39
CA ALA A 116 12.59 -2.02 -1.93
C ALA A 116 12.20 -2.42 -3.36
N LYS A 117 13.11 -3.18 -3.98
CA LYS A 117 12.84 -4.02 -5.14
C LYS A 117 13.09 -5.47 -4.78
N LEU A 118 12.19 -6.36 -5.17
CA LEU A 118 12.35 -7.79 -5.03
C LEU A 118 12.45 -8.40 -6.42
N TYR A 119 13.51 -9.15 -6.67
CA TYR A 119 13.73 -9.88 -7.91
C TYR A 119 13.64 -11.38 -7.67
N VAL A 120 13.01 -12.10 -8.61
CA VAL A 120 13.01 -13.56 -8.67
C VAL A 120 13.61 -13.97 -9.99
N GLU A 121 14.81 -14.53 -9.97
CA GLU A 121 15.58 -14.88 -11.14
C GLU A 121 15.61 -16.41 -11.33
N MET A 122 15.17 -16.85 -12.51
CA MET A 122 15.12 -18.25 -12.94
C MET A 122 15.72 -18.36 -14.35
N PRO A 123 17.05 -18.23 -14.51
CA PRO A 123 17.67 -18.15 -15.84
C PRO A 123 17.47 -19.41 -16.68
N GLY A 124 17.15 -20.56 -16.06
CA GLY A 124 16.78 -21.78 -16.75
C GLY A 124 15.44 -21.75 -17.49
N HIS A 125 14.62 -20.69 -17.31
CA HIS A 125 13.30 -20.58 -17.91
C HIS A 125 13.23 -19.69 -19.16
N ALA A 126 14.37 -19.43 -19.80
CA ALA A 126 14.44 -18.73 -21.07
C ALA A 126 13.56 -19.39 -22.14
N GLY A 127 12.99 -18.58 -23.04
CA GLY A 127 12.16 -19.09 -24.14
C GLY A 127 10.82 -19.68 -23.72
N ALA A 128 10.25 -19.23 -22.61
CA ALA A 128 8.91 -19.63 -22.18
C ALA A 128 7.84 -19.33 -23.25
N ALA A 129 6.85 -20.21 -23.35
CA ALA A 129 5.74 -20.12 -24.29
C ALA A 129 4.38 -20.06 -23.55
N LYS A 130 3.33 -19.76 -24.29
CA LYS A 130 1.94 -19.68 -23.78
C LYS A 130 1.83 -18.77 -22.55
N TYR A 131 2.54 -17.66 -22.59
CA TYR A 131 2.59 -16.70 -21.49
C TYR A 131 1.28 -15.94 -21.32
N ARG A 132 0.89 -15.74 -20.07
CA ARG A 132 -0.23 -14.90 -19.68
C ARG A 132 -0.04 -14.41 -18.25
N ARG A 133 -0.15 -13.09 -18.03
CA ARG A 133 -0.30 -12.52 -16.69
C ARG A 133 -1.66 -11.87 -16.54
N GLU A 134 -2.21 -11.94 -15.34
CA GLU A 134 -3.55 -11.44 -15.06
C GLU A 134 -3.67 -10.93 -13.63
N LEU A 135 -4.55 -9.94 -13.44
CA LEU A 135 -5.04 -9.48 -12.14
C LEU A 135 -6.54 -9.83 -12.05
N ASP A 136 -6.89 -10.71 -11.13
CA ASP A 136 -8.30 -11.00 -10.80
C ASP A 136 -8.77 -9.97 -9.76
N LEU A 137 -9.54 -8.97 -10.21
CA LEU A 137 -10.10 -7.92 -9.35
C LEU A 137 -11.03 -8.49 -8.27
N SER A 138 -11.62 -9.66 -8.48
CA SER A 138 -12.55 -10.28 -7.52
C SER A 138 -11.84 -10.91 -6.31
N ASN A 139 -10.55 -11.18 -6.43
CA ASN A 139 -9.76 -11.84 -5.39
C ASN A 139 -8.52 -11.03 -4.97
N GLY A 140 -8.17 -9.95 -5.70
CA GLY A 140 -6.94 -9.20 -5.46
C GLY A 140 -5.66 -10.00 -5.70
N LEU A 141 -5.70 -10.93 -6.68
CA LEU A 141 -4.63 -11.87 -6.97
C LEU A 141 -4.02 -11.60 -8.35
N VAL A 142 -2.71 -11.41 -8.40
CA VAL A 142 -1.94 -11.44 -9.65
C VAL A 142 -1.49 -12.87 -9.92
N THR A 143 -1.68 -13.33 -11.16
CA THR A 143 -1.21 -14.64 -11.59
C THR A 143 -0.44 -14.53 -12.90
N THR A 144 0.73 -15.15 -12.95
CA THR A 144 1.48 -15.36 -14.21
C THR A 144 1.53 -16.84 -14.52
N ARG A 145 1.15 -17.22 -15.75
CA ARG A 145 1.20 -18.59 -16.25
C ARG A 145 2.02 -18.66 -17.53
N TYR A 146 2.81 -19.73 -17.66
CA TYR A 146 3.59 -20.00 -18.86
C TYR A 146 3.94 -21.48 -18.96
N THR A 147 4.45 -21.91 -20.12
CA THR A 147 5.02 -23.24 -20.31
C THR A 147 6.52 -23.11 -20.63
N HIS A 148 7.32 -23.98 -20.05
CA HIS A 148 8.74 -24.11 -20.36
C HIS A 148 9.13 -25.58 -20.36
N GLY A 149 9.89 -26.05 -21.36
CA GLY A 149 10.27 -27.47 -21.49
C GLY A 149 9.06 -28.43 -21.52
N GLY A 150 7.90 -28.00 -22.05
CA GLY A 150 6.67 -28.77 -22.07
C GLY A 150 5.92 -28.85 -20.73
N LYS A 151 6.49 -28.30 -19.66
CA LYS A 151 5.89 -28.24 -18.29
C LYS A 151 5.17 -26.93 -18.06
N GLN A 152 4.17 -26.93 -17.18
CA GLN A 152 3.39 -25.74 -16.82
C GLN A 152 3.89 -25.13 -15.52
N TYR A 153 3.99 -23.80 -15.51
CA TYR A 153 4.40 -23.00 -14.36
C TYR A 153 3.37 -21.92 -14.05
N ARG A 154 3.25 -21.58 -12.77
CA ARG A 154 2.36 -20.55 -12.29
C ARG A 154 3.03 -19.76 -11.17
N ARG A 155 2.90 -18.45 -11.20
CA ARG A 155 3.20 -17.55 -10.08
C ARG A 155 1.91 -16.95 -9.56
N GLU A 156 1.76 -16.86 -8.26
CA GLU A 156 0.63 -16.24 -7.55
C GLU A 156 1.19 -15.17 -6.63
N ILE A 157 0.76 -13.92 -6.81
CA ILE A 157 1.31 -12.78 -6.08
C ILE A 157 0.16 -11.96 -5.51
N PHE A 158 0.19 -11.70 -4.21
CA PHE A 158 -0.82 -10.91 -3.50
C PHE A 158 -0.25 -10.23 -2.27
N SER A 159 -0.91 -9.16 -1.80
CA SER A 159 -0.58 -8.49 -0.54
C SER A 159 -1.71 -8.75 0.46
N SER A 160 -1.41 -9.53 1.50
CA SER A 160 -2.38 -9.93 2.52
C SER A 160 -2.51 -8.85 3.59
N HIS A 161 -3.73 -8.36 3.82
CA HIS A 161 -3.99 -7.40 4.89
C HIS A 161 -3.99 -8.07 6.28
N PRO A 162 -4.65 -9.24 6.48
CA PRO A 162 -4.64 -9.89 7.79
C PRO A 162 -3.26 -10.35 8.26
N ASP A 163 -2.39 -10.74 7.34
CA ASP A 163 -1.03 -11.23 7.63
C ASP A 163 0.01 -10.09 7.56
N ASP A 164 -0.35 -8.97 6.94
CA ASP A 164 0.46 -7.76 6.72
C ASP A 164 1.80 -8.04 6.00
N VAL A 165 1.71 -8.83 4.92
CA VAL A 165 2.83 -9.28 4.10
C VAL A 165 2.49 -9.28 2.61
N VAL A 166 3.54 -9.26 1.76
CA VAL A 166 3.45 -9.57 0.34
C VAL A 166 3.92 -11.01 0.12
N ILE A 167 3.14 -11.79 -0.61
CA ILE A 167 3.43 -13.19 -0.92
C ILE A 167 3.73 -13.32 -2.42
N VAL A 168 4.82 -14.03 -2.72
CA VAL A 168 5.14 -14.52 -4.06
C VAL A 168 5.26 -16.04 -4.00
N ARG A 169 4.34 -16.74 -4.63
CA ARG A 169 4.35 -18.20 -4.71
C ARG A 169 4.67 -18.66 -6.12
N LEU A 170 5.63 -19.56 -6.26
CA LEU A 170 6.00 -20.20 -7.51
C LEU A 170 5.59 -21.67 -7.48
N VAL A 171 4.76 -22.08 -8.44
CA VAL A 171 4.25 -23.45 -8.54
C VAL A 171 4.62 -24.02 -9.90
N GLY A 172 5.28 -25.16 -9.90
CA GLY A 172 5.71 -25.87 -11.10
C GLY A 172 6.87 -26.80 -10.78
N PRO A 173 7.12 -27.83 -11.59
CA PRO A 173 8.12 -28.84 -11.26
C PRO A 173 9.55 -28.28 -11.35
N ASP A 174 10.40 -28.66 -10.39
CA ASP A 174 11.87 -28.54 -10.44
C ASP A 174 12.36 -27.12 -10.71
N GLN A 175 11.85 -26.16 -9.93
CA GLN A 175 12.24 -24.76 -10.05
C GLN A 175 13.52 -24.49 -9.25
N SER A 176 14.47 -23.78 -9.89
CA SER A 176 15.72 -23.37 -9.26
C SER A 176 16.05 -21.95 -9.67
N GLY A 177 16.67 -21.19 -8.77
CA GLY A 177 16.98 -19.79 -9.05
C GLY A 177 17.40 -19.02 -7.81
N LYS A 178 17.18 -17.71 -7.85
CA LYS A 178 17.61 -16.76 -6.84
C LYS A 178 16.54 -15.71 -6.55
N ILE A 179 16.47 -15.29 -5.29
CA ILE A 179 15.67 -14.18 -4.83
C ILE A 179 16.62 -13.10 -4.31
N THR A 180 16.55 -11.92 -4.90
CA THR A 180 17.34 -10.75 -4.50
C THR A 180 16.42 -9.69 -3.92
N LEU A 181 16.69 -9.28 -2.68
CA LEU A 181 16.06 -8.12 -2.06
C LEU A 181 17.02 -6.93 -2.13
N GLN A 182 16.58 -5.82 -2.70
CA GLN A 182 17.38 -4.61 -2.83
C GLN A 182 16.66 -3.45 -2.14
N GLY A 183 17.31 -2.83 -1.15
CA GLY A 183 16.84 -1.57 -0.57
C GLY A 183 16.84 -0.45 -1.61
N ALA A 184 15.84 0.43 -1.56
CA ALA A 184 15.64 1.42 -2.62
C ALA A 184 16.45 2.71 -2.45
N HIS A 185 17.21 2.84 -1.36
CA HIS A 185 18.03 4.02 -1.05
C HIS A 185 19.52 3.70 -0.92
N GLY A 186 19.96 2.54 -1.42
CA GLY A 186 21.35 2.11 -1.41
C GLY A 186 21.79 1.38 -0.15
N GLU A 187 20.84 0.93 0.67
CA GLU A 187 21.11 0.12 1.85
C GLU A 187 21.70 -1.23 1.46
N PRO A 188 22.76 -1.69 2.15
CA PRO A 188 23.25 -3.02 1.95
C PRO A 188 22.25 -4.06 2.47
N THR A 189 21.93 -5.05 1.65
CA THR A 189 21.21 -6.23 2.09
C THR A 189 22.18 -7.25 2.66
N VAL A 190 21.79 -7.91 3.73
CA VAL A 190 22.53 -8.97 4.40
C VAL A 190 21.68 -10.23 4.52
N GLY A 191 22.31 -11.39 4.39
CA GLY A 191 21.67 -12.68 4.63
C GLY A 191 21.59 -12.99 6.13
N ASP A 192 20.42 -13.46 6.56
CA ASP A 192 20.15 -13.96 7.91
C ASP A 192 19.89 -15.48 7.84
N ALA A 193 20.94 -16.27 7.97
CA ALA A 193 20.89 -17.72 7.84
C ALA A 193 19.94 -18.41 8.85
N PRO A 194 19.90 -18.04 10.15
CA PRO A 194 18.95 -18.60 11.11
C PRO A 194 17.49 -18.49 10.71
N HIS A 195 17.12 -17.44 9.98
CA HIS A 195 15.74 -17.20 9.57
C HIS A 195 15.48 -17.49 8.08
N THR A 196 16.50 -17.88 7.33
CA THR A 196 16.46 -18.02 5.87
C THR A 196 15.88 -16.72 5.26
N ALA A 197 16.53 -15.59 5.58
CA ALA A 197 16.05 -14.26 5.23
C ALA A 197 17.14 -13.42 4.56
N ALA A 198 16.70 -12.50 3.71
CA ALA A 198 17.45 -11.35 3.25
C ALA A 198 16.89 -10.09 3.91
N VAL A 199 17.75 -9.27 4.51
CA VAL A 199 17.35 -8.13 5.37
C VAL A 199 18.16 -6.90 4.99
N PHE A 200 17.51 -5.75 4.90
CA PHE A 200 18.19 -4.45 4.92
C PHE A 200 17.56 -3.52 5.97
N THR A 201 18.32 -2.56 6.44
CA THR A 201 17.88 -1.50 7.34
C THR A 201 18.39 -0.17 6.86
N GLY A 202 17.61 0.87 7.06
CA GLY A 202 17.96 2.24 6.70
C GLY A 202 17.33 3.25 7.66
N SER A 203 17.75 4.50 7.50
CA SER A 203 17.11 5.63 8.17
C SER A 203 17.27 6.89 7.32
N PHE A 204 16.25 7.74 7.34
CA PHE A 204 16.32 9.04 6.70
C PHE A 204 16.90 10.12 7.65
N PRO A 205 17.34 11.26 7.12
CA PRO A 205 17.82 12.39 7.94
C PRO A 205 16.82 12.85 8.99
N ASN A 206 15.51 12.74 8.72
CA ASN A 206 14.43 13.01 9.68
C ASN A 206 14.29 11.97 10.81
N LYS A 207 15.21 10.98 10.88
CA LYS A 207 15.25 9.87 11.86
C LYS A 207 14.15 8.81 11.68
N LEU A 208 13.39 8.83 10.59
CA LEU A 208 12.51 7.72 10.27
C LEU A 208 13.37 6.50 9.93
N ALA A 209 13.36 5.51 10.82
CA ALA A 209 14.02 4.23 10.61
C ALA A 209 13.10 3.27 9.85
N TYR A 210 13.66 2.45 8.97
CA TYR A 210 12.92 1.49 8.16
C TYR A 210 13.73 0.23 7.86
N SER A 211 13.03 -0.82 7.48
CA SER A 211 13.62 -2.10 7.08
C SER A 211 12.72 -2.84 6.09
N GLY A 212 13.34 -3.68 5.26
CA GLY A 212 12.66 -4.69 4.47
C GLY A 212 13.27 -6.07 4.71
N VAL A 213 12.41 -7.08 4.73
CA VAL A 213 12.77 -8.48 4.97
C VAL A 213 12.07 -9.36 3.95
N ALA A 214 12.83 -10.20 3.27
CA ALA A 214 12.30 -11.30 2.45
C ALA A 214 12.74 -12.63 3.06
N THR A 215 11.80 -13.54 3.29
CA THR A 215 12.06 -14.95 3.65
C THR A 215 11.56 -15.86 2.55
N ALA A 216 12.10 -17.07 2.47
CA ALA A 216 11.58 -18.06 1.53
C ALA A 216 11.56 -19.44 2.14
N PHE A 217 10.65 -20.29 1.69
CA PHE A 217 10.56 -21.70 2.08
C PHE A 217 9.87 -22.55 1.00
N SER A 218 10.21 -23.81 0.96
CA SER A 218 9.60 -24.81 0.09
C SER A 218 9.33 -26.10 0.90
N PRO A 219 8.26 -26.85 0.61
CA PRO A 219 8.02 -28.15 1.27
C PRO A 219 8.90 -29.26 0.72
N ASP A 220 9.49 -29.13 -0.45
CA ASP A 220 10.11 -30.22 -1.23
C ASP A 220 11.46 -29.88 -1.89
N GLY A 221 11.90 -28.65 -1.84
CA GLY A 221 13.21 -28.21 -2.35
C GLY A 221 14.08 -27.66 -1.24
N THR A 222 15.24 -27.14 -1.60
CA THR A 222 16.13 -26.43 -0.69
C THR A 222 16.03 -24.94 -0.90
N VAL A 223 16.09 -24.18 0.20
CA VAL A 223 16.22 -22.72 0.20
C VAL A 223 17.31 -22.35 1.18
N GLU A 224 18.32 -21.64 0.70
CA GLU A 224 19.52 -21.30 1.47
C GLU A 224 19.86 -19.82 1.32
N VAL A 225 20.52 -19.26 2.33
CA VAL A 225 21.12 -17.92 2.24
C VAL A 225 22.42 -18.01 1.46
N ASP A 226 22.53 -17.23 0.40
CA ASP A 226 23.71 -17.13 -0.46
C ASP A 226 24.18 -15.66 -0.50
N GLY A 227 25.07 -15.31 0.41
CA GLY A 227 25.50 -13.92 0.60
C GLY A 227 24.34 -13.02 1.05
N ALA A 228 23.95 -12.09 0.20
CA ALA A 228 22.80 -11.19 0.42
C ALA A 228 21.48 -11.70 -0.19
N ASP A 229 21.54 -12.79 -0.95
CA ASP A 229 20.44 -13.38 -1.68
C ASP A 229 19.90 -14.64 -1.00
N LEU A 230 18.77 -15.14 -1.47
CA LEU A 230 18.25 -16.47 -1.15
C LEU A 230 18.29 -17.31 -2.42
N SER A 231 19.06 -18.39 -2.41
CA SER A 231 19.06 -19.39 -3.50
C SER A 231 18.02 -20.47 -3.23
N PHE A 232 17.40 -21.00 -4.28
CA PHE A 232 16.46 -22.12 -4.18
C PHE A 232 16.73 -23.14 -5.29
N THR A 233 16.54 -24.42 -4.97
CA THR A 233 16.83 -25.51 -5.88
C THR A 233 15.80 -26.64 -5.75
N GLY A 234 15.30 -27.12 -6.89
CA GLY A 234 14.42 -28.30 -6.98
C GLY A 234 13.03 -28.11 -6.38
N CYS A 235 12.56 -26.86 -6.24
CA CYS A 235 11.27 -26.56 -5.61
C CYS A 235 10.11 -26.80 -6.57
N SER A 236 9.04 -27.47 -6.12
CA SER A 236 7.79 -27.52 -6.87
C SER A 236 6.76 -26.49 -6.38
N ASP A 237 6.89 -26.04 -5.14
CA ASP A 237 6.07 -25.01 -4.50
C ASP A 237 6.97 -24.15 -3.60
N LEU A 238 7.42 -23.02 -4.12
CA LEU A 238 8.23 -22.05 -3.38
C LEU A 238 7.37 -20.89 -2.93
N VAL A 239 7.45 -20.51 -1.65
CA VAL A 239 6.79 -19.35 -1.09
C VAL A 239 7.82 -18.35 -0.62
N VAL A 240 7.77 -17.13 -1.17
CA VAL A 240 8.53 -15.98 -0.71
C VAL A 240 7.59 -15.05 0.04
N VAL A 241 8.00 -14.62 1.22
CA VAL A 241 7.24 -13.69 2.07
C VAL A 241 8.07 -12.43 2.26
N PHE A 242 7.52 -11.30 1.84
CA PHE A 242 8.12 -9.99 2.09
C PHE A 242 7.30 -9.23 3.12
N SER A 243 7.98 -8.55 4.04
CA SER A 243 7.41 -7.51 4.89
C SER A 243 8.38 -6.33 5.01
N GLY A 244 7.80 -5.16 5.22
CA GLY A 244 8.51 -3.94 5.60
C GLY A 244 8.12 -3.48 6.99
N GLY A 245 8.78 -2.46 7.46
CA GLY A 245 8.46 -1.77 8.70
C GLY A 245 9.17 -0.44 8.81
N THR A 246 8.52 0.49 9.51
CA THR A 246 9.10 1.77 9.91
C THR A 246 8.86 2.00 11.40
N ASN A 247 9.52 2.98 11.98
CA ASN A 247 9.23 3.42 13.35
C ASN A 247 8.18 4.54 13.40
N TYR A 248 7.41 4.75 12.33
CA TYR A 248 6.31 5.70 12.30
C TYR A 248 5.20 5.33 13.29
N VAL A 249 4.69 6.34 14.00
CA VAL A 249 3.47 6.25 14.82
C VAL A 249 2.59 7.47 14.56
N PRO A 250 1.25 7.35 14.57
CA PRO A 250 0.33 8.46 14.32
C PRO A 250 0.16 9.35 15.56
N ASP A 251 1.27 9.83 16.13
CA ASP A 251 1.30 10.67 17.35
C ASP A 251 2.19 11.90 17.15
N ALA A 252 1.55 13.07 17.03
CA ALA A 252 2.25 14.34 16.87
C ALA A 252 3.11 14.70 18.09
N SER A 253 2.76 14.27 19.30
CA SER A 253 3.55 14.54 20.52
C SER A 253 4.87 13.77 20.55
N ALA A 254 4.92 12.62 19.86
CA ALA A 254 6.12 11.82 19.63
C ALA A 254 6.90 12.22 18.36
N GLY A 255 6.50 13.31 17.69
CA GLY A 255 7.07 13.69 16.39
C GLY A 255 6.81 12.65 15.30
N PHE A 256 5.73 11.90 15.40
CA PHE A 256 5.34 10.81 14.52
C PHE A 256 6.31 9.62 14.44
N MET A 257 7.20 9.48 15.41
CA MET A 257 8.18 8.38 15.47
C MET A 257 8.29 7.82 16.89
N ASP A 258 8.37 6.48 16.98
CA ASP A 258 8.67 5.80 18.24
C ASP A 258 10.09 5.19 18.15
N PRO A 259 11.05 5.70 18.92
CA PRO A 259 12.43 5.20 18.91
C PRO A 259 12.57 3.77 19.50
N LEU A 260 11.54 3.25 20.15
CA LEU A 260 11.53 1.89 20.70
C LEU A 260 11.08 0.84 19.67
N VAL A 261 10.52 1.26 18.54
CA VAL A 261 10.17 0.36 17.45
C VAL A 261 11.42 -0.01 16.67
N GLU A 262 11.68 -1.31 16.56
CA GLU A 262 12.75 -1.91 15.77
C GLU A 262 12.17 -2.41 14.43
N PRO A 263 12.27 -1.65 13.31
CA PRO A 263 11.62 -2.01 12.05
C PRO A 263 12.03 -3.37 11.51
N ALA A 264 13.32 -3.74 11.60
CA ALA A 264 13.81 -5.04 11.15
C ALA A 264 13.20 -6.21 11.91
N LYS A 265 13.12 -6.09 13.24
CA LYS A 265 12.51 -7.11 14.09
C LYS A 265 11.02 -7.28 13.80
N LEU A 266 10.31 -6.17 13.64
CA LEU A 266 8.89 -6.18 13.27
C LEU A 266 8.67 -6.82 11.89
N ALA A 267 9.45 -6.43 10.89
CA ALA A 267 9.36 -7.00 9.55
C ALA A 267 9.70 -8.50 9.53
N LEU A 268 10.73 -8.91 10.28
CA LEU A 268 11.11 -10.33 10.40
C LEU A 268 10.03 -11.17 11.07
N GLN A 269 9.41 -10.67 12.15
CA GLN A 269 8.30 -11.35 12.82
C GLN A 269 7.12 -11.59 11.88
N LYS A 270 6.78 -10.61 11.03
CA LYS A 270 5.73 -10.75 10.03
C LYS A 270 6.15 -11.68 8.89
N ALA A 271 7.37 -11.52 8.36
CA ALA A 271 7.89 -12.37 7.28
C ALA A 271 8.19 -13.82 7.72
N ALA A 272 8.24 -14.10 9.01
CA ALA A 272 8.42 -15.46 9.56
C ALA A 272 7.17 -16.35 9.45
N VAL A 273 6.09 -15.88 8.83
CA VAL A 273 4.88 -16.68 8.60
C VAL A 273 5.24 -17.91 7.74
N ARG A 274 5.07 -19.09 8.33
CA ARG A 274 5.33 -20.40 7.67
C ARG A 274 4.03 -21.17 7.41
N ALA A 275 2.91 -20.46 7.29
CA ALA A 275 1.64 -21.08 6.94
C ALA A 275 1.69 -21.61 5.50
N LYS A 276 0.95 -22.69 5.23
CA LYS A 276 0.81 -23.19 3.87
C LYS A 276 0.28 -22.06 2.97
N ALA A 277 0.86 -21.91 1.79
CA ALA A 277 0.50 -20.85 0.85
C ALA A 277 -1.00 -20.76 0.57
N ASP A 278 -1.68 -21.92 0.46
CA ASP A 278 -3.14 -21.97 0.30
C ASP A 278 -3.91 -21.40 1.49
N ALA A 279 -3.38 -21.49 2.72
CA ALA A 279 -4.01 -20.88 3.89
C ALA A 279 -3.88 -19.35 3.84
N LEU A 280 -2.70 -18.82 3.51
CA LEU A 280 -2.47 -17.39 3.33
C LEU A 280 -3.38 -16.82 2.24
N LEU A 281 -3.46 -17.50 1.10
CA LEU A 281 -4.35 -17.09 0.01
C LEU A 281 -5.83 -17.11 0.43
N ARG A 282 -6.29 -18.12 1.15
CA ARG A 282 -7.67 -18.16 1.65
C ARG A 282 -7.95 -17.00 2.61
N THR A 283 -7.03 -16.72 3.54
CA THR A 283 -7.17 -15.62 4.50
C THR A 283 -7.25 -14.28 3.77
N HIS A 284 -6.34 -14.04 2.82
CA HIS A 284 -6.35 -12.87 1.97
C HIS A 284 -7.67 -12.71 1.20
N VAL A 285 -8.09 -13.74 0.48
CA VAL A 285 -9.32 -13.70 -0.33
C VAL A 285 -10.56 -13.49 0.55
N ALA A 286 -10.62 -14.13 1.72
CA ALA A 286 -11.74 -13.97 2.65
C ALA A 286 -11.85 -12.53 3.18
N ASP A 287 -10.73 -11.88 3.51
CA ASP A 287 -10.71 -10.48 3.94
C ASP A 287 -11.07 -9.55 2.78
N TYR A 288 -10.40 -9.70 1.63
CA TYR A 288 -10.60 -8.86 0.47
C TYR A 288 -12.06 -8.88 -0.02
N ARG A 289 -12.67 -10.06 -0.10
CA ARG A 289 -14.04 -10.23 -0.57
C ARG A 289 -15.09 -9.61 0.34
N LYS A 290 -14.85 -9.49 1.64
CA LYS A 290 -15.75 -8.75 2.55
C LYS A 290 -16.00 -7.32 2.09
N LYS A 291 -15.06 -6.72 1.35
CA LYS A 291 -15.17 -5.38 0.77
C LYS A 291 -15.61 -5.42 -0.70
N TYR A 292 -14.97 -6.26 -1.48
CA TYR A 292 -15.24 -6.34 -2.93
C TYR A 292 -16.69 -6.74 -3.23
N ASP A 293 -17.23 -7.74 -2.53
CA ASP A 293 -18.57 -8.29 -2.77
C ASP A 293 -19.73 -7.37 -2.31
N ARG A 294 -19.43 -6.23 -1.67
CA ARG A 294 -20.45 -5.25 -1.26
C ARG A 294 -21.14 -4.56 -2.43
N GLN A 295 -20.53 -4.55 -3.61
CA GLN A 295 -21.11 -3.96 -4.81
C GLN A 295 -20.79 -4.79 -6.04
N LYS A 296 -21.81 -5.06 -6.82
CA LYS A 296 -21.70 -5.67 -8.15
C LYS A 296 -22.14 -4.65 -9.20
N VAL A 297 -21.46 -4.66 -10.33
CA VAL A 297 -21.76 -3.79 -11.47
C VAL A 297 -21.96 -4.68 -12.68
N ASP A 298 -23.12 -4.54 -13.32
CA ASP A 298 -23.47 -5.21 -14.58
C ASP A 298 -23.98 -4.14 -15.54
N LEU A 299 -23.23 -3.89 -16.61
CA LEU A 299 -23.56 -2.95 -17.68
C LEU A 299 -23.97 -3.68 -18.97
N GLY A 300 -24.11 -5.00 -18.91
CA GLY A 300 -24.39 -5.85 -20.05
C GLY A 300 -23.24 -6.77 -20.43
N ARG A 301 -23.36 -7.45 -21.56
CA ARG A 301 -22.43 -8.47 -22.00
C ARG A 301 -21.61 -8.00 -23.20
N SER A 302 -20.29 -8.15 -23.13
CA SER A 302 -19.37 -7.97 -24.26
C SER A 302 -19.43 -9.15 -25.21
N THR A 303 -19.05 -8.93 -26.46
CA THR A 303 -18.96 -10.00 -27.46
C THR A 303 -17.82 -10.97 -27.12
N ASP A 304 -17.90 -12.20 -27.63
CA ASP A 304 -16.84 -13.19 -27.44
C ASP A 304 -15.50 -12.74 -28.05
N ALA A 305 -15.55 -12.00 -29.18
CA ALA A 305 -14.37 -11.38 -29.79
C ALA A 305 -13.71 -10.33 -28.84
N GLN A 306 -14.50 -9.46 -28.19
CA GLN A 306 -13.99 -8.50 -27.20
C GLN A 306 -13.37 -9.22 -25.99
N ARG A 307 -14.01 -10.28 -25.52
CA ARG A 307 -13.48 -11.07 -24.37
C ARG A 307 -12.18 -11.80 -24.69
N ALA A 308 -11.95 -12.20 -25.93
CA ALA A 308 -10.72 -12.86 -26.36
C ALA A 308 -9.51 -11.91 -26.43
N MET A 309 -9.73 -10.60 -26.50
CA MET A 309 -8.67 -9.59 -26.54
C MET A 309 -8.08 -9.37 -25.13
N ASP A 310 -6.79 -9.07 -25.06
CA ASP A 310 -6.16 -8.58 -23.84
C ASP A 310 -6.70 -7.19 -23.43
N THR A 311 -6.49 -6.83 -22.17
CA THR A 311 -7.04 -5.60 -21.61
C THR A 311 -6.59 -4.34 -22.35
N TRP A 312 -5.32 -4.28 -22.77
CA TRP A 312 -4.79 -3.11 -23.47
C TRP A 312 -5.44 -2.96 -24.86
N THR A 313 -5.54 -4.04 -25.61
CA THR A 313 -6.21 -4.06 -26.92
C THR A 313 -7.68 -3.65 -26.81
N ARG A 314 -8.40 -4.10 -25.77
CA ARG A 314 -9.79 -3.69 -25.50
C ARG A 314 -9.90 -2.19 -25.20
N LEU A 315 -8.99 -1.65 -24.36
CA LEU A 315 -8.95 -0.22 -24.02
C LEU A 315 -8.70 0.64 -25.28
N GLN A 316 -7.75 0.26 -26.11
CA GLN A 316 -7.46 0.97 -27.37
C GLN A 316 -8.64 0.93 -28.32
N ALA A 317 -9.26 -0.22 -28.52
CA ALA A 317 -10.45 -0.37 -29.35
C ALA A 317 -11.61 0.51 -28.85
N ARG A 318 -11.83 0.57 -27.53
CA ARG A 318 -12.88 1.41 -26.93
C ARG A 318 -12.56 2.91 -27.06
N ALA A 319 -11.29 3.32 -26.87
CA ALA A 319 -10.85 4.70 -27.01
C ALA A 319 -10.97 5.24 -28.43
N SER A 320 -10.85 4.40 -29.44
CA SER A 320 -11.04 4.78 -30.86
C SER A 320 -12.50 5.00 -31.28
N GLY A 321 -13.44 4.99 -30.34
CA GLY A 321 -14.86 5.18 -30.60
C GLY A 321 -15.57 3.94 -31.15
N ALA A 322 -14.95 2.77 -31.03
CA ALA A 322 -15.52 1.48 -31.43
C ALA A 322 -16.76 1.10 -30.59
N THR A 323 -17.35 -0.02 -30.93
CA THR A 323 -18.52 -0.61 -30.28
C THR A 323 -18.36 -0.59 -28.75
N PRO A 324 -19.42 -0.26 -27.98
CA PRO A 324 -19.42 -0.34 -26.52
C PRO A 324 -18.91 -1.70 -26.03
N ASP A 325 -18.13 -1.68 -24.94
CA ASP A 325 -17.60 -2.86 -24.27
C ASP A 325 -18.06 -2.88 -22.81
N PRO A 326 -19.31 -3.32 -22.53
CA PRO A 326 -19.95 -3.16 -21.22
C PRO A 326 -19.16 -3.84 -20.08
N GLU A 327 -18.55 -5.00 -20.32
CA GLU A 327 -17.78 -5.70 -19.31
C GLU A 327 -16.42 -5.02 -19.05
N LEU A 328 -15.80 -4.41 -20.07
CA LEU A 328 -14.61 -3.58 -19.86
C LEU A 328 -14.93 -2.33 -19.04
N GLU A 329 -16.04 -1.67 -19.35
CA GLU A 329 -16.50 -0.48 -18.63
C GLU A 329 -16.85 -0.80 -17.16
N ALA A 330 -17.52 -1.94 -16.91
CA ALA A 330 -17.76 -2.45 -15.56
C ALA A 330 -16.45 -2.80 -14.83
N SER A 331 -15.47 -3.40 -15.55
CA SER A 331 -14.16 -3.72 -15.00
C SER A 331 -13.36 -2.45 -14.64
N TYR A 332 -13.51 -1.37 -15.41
CA TYR A 332 -12.85 -0.09 -15.13
C TYR A 332 -13.36 0.51 -13.79
N LEU A 333 -14.67 0.48 -13.55
CA LEU A 333 -15.21 0.88 -12.24
C LEU A 333 -14.72 -0.04 -11.12
N GLN A 334 -14.73 -1.36 -11.35
CA GLN A 334 -14.24 -2.33 -10.36
C GLN A 334 -12.73 -2.19 -10.10
N PHE A 335 -11.94 -1.74 -11.09
CA PHE A 335 -10.53 -1.43 -10.91
C PHE A 335 -10.34 -0.22 -9.98
N GLY A 336 -11.13 0.85 -10.13
CA GLY A 336 -11.12 1.98 -9.19
C GLY A 336 -11.46 1.53 -7.75
N ARG A 337 -12.47 0.64 -7.58
CA ARG A 337 -12.78 0.05 -6.28
C ARG A 337 -11.64 -0.82 -5.75
N TYR A 338 -11.00 -1.61 -6.63
CA TYR A 338 -9.83 -2.42 -6.31
C TYR A 338 -8.69 -1.56 -5.73
N LEU A 339 -8.36 -0.46 -6.40
CA LEU A 339 -7.31 0.47 -5.92
C LEU A 339 -7.65 1.06 -4.55
N ALA A 340 -8.91 1.41 -4.30
CA ALA A 340 -9.34 1.89 -2.98
C ALA A 340 -9.25 0.81 -1.90
N ILE A 341 -9.66 -0.44 -2.18
CA ILE A 341 -9.58 -1.56 -1.24
C ILE A 341 -8.13 -1.91 -0.90
N THR A 342 -7.26 -1.90 -1.90
CA THR A 342 -5.85 -2.28 -1.74
C THR A 342 -4.96 -1.13 -1.25
N GLY A 343 -5.38 0.12 -1.49
CA GLY A 343 -4.61 1.30 -1.12
C GLY A 343 -5.00 1.92 0.22
N SER A 344 -6.22 1.72 0.70
CA SER A 344 -6.72 2.43 1.89
C SER A 344 -7.43 1.49 2.86
N ARG A 345 -6.79 1.23 3.99
CA ARG A 345 -7.33 0.38 5.06
C ARG A 345 -7.27 1.13 6.42
N ASP A 346 -6.54 0.63 7.35
CA ASP A 346 -6.42 1.10 8.74
C ASP A 346 -5.09 1.82 9.04
N ASN A 347 -4.37 2.20 8.00
CA ASN A 347 -3.09 2.92 8.09
C ASN A 347 -3.20 4.35 7.55
N LEU A 348 -2.11 4.90 6.99
CA LEU A 348 -2.15 6.21 6.32
C LEU A 348 -3.04 6.17 5.07
N PRO A 349 -3.61 7.32 4.64
CA PRO A 349 -4.42 7.40 3.44
C PRO A 349 -3.59 7.20 2.16
N ILE A 350 -4.28 6.92 1.05
CA ILE A 350 -3.65 6.93 -0.28
C ILE A 350 -3.20 8.34 -0.64
N ASN A 351 -1.98 8.44 -1.19
CA ASN A 351 -1.38 9.69 -1.67
C ASN A 351 -1.73 9.95 -3.16
N LEU A 352 -1.04 10.88 -3.83
CA LEU A 352 -1.28 11.21 -5.24
C LEU A 352 -1.14 10.00 -6.18
N GLN A 353 -0.24 9.07 -5.89
CA GLN A 353 -0.03 7.84 -6.67
C GLN A 353 -0.59 6.58 -5.97
N GLY A 354 -1.45 6.74 -4.98
CA GLY A 354 -1.99 5.62 -4.21
C GLY A 354 -0.95 5.03 -3.26
N LEU A 355 -0.59 3.76 -3.47
CA LEU A 355 0.51 3.06 -2.76
C LEU A 355 1.70 2.75 -3.67
N TRP A 356 1.67 3.13 -4.96
CA TRP A 356 2.56 2.54 -5.97
C TRP A 356 3.50 3.58 -6.55
N LEU A 357 4.79 3.25 -6.56
CA LEU A 357 5.86 4.08 -7.12
C LEU A 357 6.72 3.30 -8.09
N SER A 358 7.28 3.99 -9.08
CA SER A 358 8.32 3.46 -9.97
C SER A 358 9.74 3.92 -9.58
N ASN A 359 9.86 4.95 -8.76
CA ASN A 359 11.14 5.54 -8.36
C ASN A 359 10.98 6.41 -7.09
N ASN A 360 12.10 6.97 -6.60
CA ASN A 360 12.14 7.83 -5.41
C ASN A 360 12.01 9.34 -5.72
N ASN A 361 11.62 9.69 -6.93
CA ASN A 361 11.37 11.06 -7.35
C ASN A 361 10.02 11.16 -8.06
N PRO A 362 8.90 10.87 -7.35
CA PRO A 362 7.57 10.94 -7.94
C PRO A 362 7.16 12.39 -8.19
N ASP A 363 6.30 12.59 -9.18
CA ASP A 363 5.70 13.89 -9.46
C ASP A 363 5.00 14.43 -8.21
N TRP A 364 5.23 15.73 -7.92
CA TRP A 364 4.71 16.41 -6.72
C TRP A 364 4.96 15.64 -5.42
N TYR A 365 6.13 14.99 -5.31
CA TYR A 365 6.54 14.23 -4.12
C TYR A 365 5.57 13.09 -3.74
N SER A 366 4.56 12.83 -4.56
CA SER A 366 3.42 11.94 -4.26
C SER A 366 2.73 12.26 -2.93
N ASP A 367 2.68 13.54 -2.56
CA ASP A 367 2.23 13.99 -1.25
C ASP A 367 0.69 14.01 -1.08
N TYR A 368 0.22 14.51 0.05
CA TYR A 368 -1.20 14.66 0.37
C TYR A 368 -1.72 16.05 0.00
N HIS A 369 -1.93 16.31 -1.29
CA HIS A 369 -2.54 17.56 -1.75
C HIS A 369 -3.98 17.67 -1.25
N THR A 370 -4.23 18.60 -0.34
CA THR A 370 -5.53 18.78 0.32
C THR A 370 -6.36 19.92 -0.28
N ASP A 371 -5.93 20.53 -1.36
CA ASP A 371 -6.71 21.51 -2.12
C ASP A 371 -7.86 20.86 -2.91
N ILE A 372 -7.69 19.61 -3.39
CA ILE A 372 -8.74 18.76 -3.96
C ILE A 372 -8.33 17.30 -4.13
N ASN A 373 -7.05 16.97 -4.34
CA ASN A 373 -6.63 15.65 -4.81
C ASN A 373 -6.96 14.55 -3.80
N ILE A 374 -6.58 14.70 -2.53
CA ILE A 374 -6.88 13.68 -1.52
C ILE A 374 -8.40 13.51 -1.32
N GLN A 375 -9.18 14.59 -1.43
CA GLN A 375 -10.62 14.51 -1.37
C GLN A 375 -11.18 13.69 -2.54
N MET A 376 -10.65 13.90 -3.75
CA MET A 376 -11.07 13.15 -4.96
C MET A 376 -10.77 11.67 -4.82
N ASN A 377 -9.63 11.29 -4.25
CA ASN A 377 -9.29 9.90 -3.98
C ASN A 377 -10.36 9.15 -3.16
N TYR A 378 -11.10 9.87 -2.32
CA TYR A 378 -12.11 9.30 -1.43
C TYR A 378 -13.56 9.59 -1.82
N TRP A 379 -13.82 10.31 -2.92
CA TRP A 379 -15.20 10.60 -3.34
C TRP A 379 -16.02 9.34 -3.64
N LEU A 380 -15.35 8.29 -4.10
CA LEU A 380 -16.02 7.03 -4.44
C LEU A 380 -16.44 6.22 -3.21
N ALA A 381 -15.83 6.42 -2.04
CA ALA A 381 -15.91 5.51 -0.89
C ALA A 381 -17.36 5.12 -0.53
N ASP A 382 -18.23 6.09 -0.25
CA ASP A 382 -19.62 5.83 0.13
C ASP A 382 -20.42 5.21 -1.01
N ARG A 383 -20.29 5.75 -2.23
CA ARG A 383 -21.08 5.31 -3.39
C ARG A 383 -20.63 3.97 -3.94
N ALA A 384 -19.39 3.60 -3.70
CA ALA A 384 -18.82 2.34 -4.15
C ALA A 384 -18.90 1.21 -3.10
N GLY A 385 -19.67 1.41 -2.01
CA GLY A 385 -19.84 0.41 -0.95
C GLY A 385 -18.58 0.20 -0.10
N LEU A 386 -17.69 1.20 -0.01
CA LEU A 386 -16.41 1.16 0.65
C LEU A 386 -16.25 2.27 1.73
N PRO A 387 -17.25 2.55 2.57
CA PRO A 387 -17.18 3.66 3.52
C PRO A 387 -15.99 3.54 4.48
N ASP A 388 -15.60 2.33 4.84
CA ASP A 388 -14.48 2.02 5.75
C ASP A 388 -13.09 2.28 5.14
N THR A 389 -12.96 2.48 3.83
CA THR A 389 -11.69 2.95 3.25
C THR A 389 -11.42 4.42 3.60
N PHE A 390 -12.46 5.17 3.97
CA PHE A 390 -12.34 6.57 4.40
C PHE A 390 -11.74 6.71 5.80
N ASP A 391 -11.77 5.67 6.62
CA ASP A 391 -11.26 5.70 8.00
C ASP A 391 -9.76 6.04 8.04
N ALA A 392 -8.98 5.61 7.06
CA ALA A 392 -7.56 5.95 6.93
C ALA A 392 -7.36 7.48 6.85
N LEU A 393 -8.15 8.17 6.01
CA LEU A 393 -8.09 9.63 5.90
C LEU A 393 -8.59 10.32 7.16
N ALA A 394 -9.68 9.84 7.75
CA ALA A 394 -10.23 10.42 8.98
C ALA A 394 -9.24 10.31 10.15
N ASN A 395 -8.65 9.14 10.35
CA ASN A 395 -7.66 8.90 11.40
C ASN A 395 -6.39 9.74 11.18
N TYR A 396 -5.93 9.85 9.94
CA TYR A 396 -4.81 10.72 9.58
C TYR A 396 -5.10 12.19 9.95
N CYS A 397 -6.26 12.72 9.58
CA CYS A 397 -6.64 14.09 9.92
C CYS A 397 -6.68 14.33 11.43
N VAL A 398 -7.20 13.37 12.19
CA VAL A 398 -7.23 13.46 13.67
C VAL A 398 -5.83 13.46 14.25
N ALA A 399 -4.94 12.57 13.79
CA ALA A 399 -3.55 12.48 14.25
C ALA A 399 -2.74 13.74 13.91
N GLN A 400 -2.99 14.36 12.75
CA GLN A 400 -2.28 15.55 12.28
C GLN A 400 -2.80 16.86 12.90
N LEU A 401 -4.03 16.88 13.42
CA LEU A 401 -4.68 18.12 13.88
C LEU A 401 -3.84 18.92 14.90
N PRO A 402 -3.17 18.31 15.91
CA PRO A 402 -2.30 19.06 16.82
C PRO A 402 -1.12 19.73 16.11
N ALA A 403 -0.43 19.02 15.21
CA ALA A 403 0.69 19.55 14.44
C ALA A 403 0.26 20.70 13.53
N TRP A 404 -0.84 20.53 12.78
CA TRP A 404 -1.40 21.59 11.93
C TRP A 404 -1.81 22.83 12.70
N THR A 405 -2.39 22.64 13.90
CA THR A 405 -2.76 23.76 14.79
C THR A 405 -1.53 24.54 15.23
N ASN A 406 -0.49 23.82 15.68
CA ASN A 406 0.76 24.44 16.12
C ASN A 406 1.46 25.21 14.98
N THR A 407 1.57 24.58 13.80
CA THR A 407 2.15 25.23 12.61
C THR A 407 1.37 26.49 12.24
N THR A 408 0.04 26.40 12.19
CA THR A 408 -0.81 27.56 11.88
C THR A 408 -0.61 28.70 12.87
N GLN A 409 -0.61 28.41 14.16
CA GLN A 409 -0.39 29.43 15.21
C GLN A 409 1.00 30.07 15.09
N SER A 410 2.05 29.28 14.88
CA SER A 410 3.43 29.75 14.73
C SER A 410 3.56 30.69 13.54
N VAL A 411 3.01 30.32 12.38
CA VAL A 411 3.04 31.13 11.16
C VAL A 411 2.28 32.45 11.38
N PHE A 412 1.07 32.42 11.95
CA PHE A 412 0.31 33.65 12.18
C PHE A 412 0.94 34.57 13.22
N GLN A 413 1.52 34.05 14.29
CA GLN A 413 2.24 34.87 15.27
C GLN A 413 3.44 35.58 14.64
N ARG A 414 4.20 34.92 13.77
CA ARG A 414 5.33 35.52 13.06
C ARG A 414 4.88 36.60 12.06
N LEU A 415 3.83 36.34 11.30
CA LEU A 415 3.27 37.31 10.35
C LEU A 415 2.66 38.54 11.03
N ALA A 416 2.25 38.43 12.30
CA ALA A 416 1.72 39.55 13.07
C ALA A 416 2.81 40.44 13.72
N GLN A 417 4.09 40.01 13.73
CA GLN A 417 5.19 40.80 14.26
C GLN A 417 5.52 41.98 13.31
N PRO A 418 5.79 43.17 13.86
CA PRO A 418 6.22 44.32 13.04
C PRO A 418 7.57 44.01 12.38
N VAL A 419 7.68 44.23 11.07
CA VAL A 419 8.97 44.14 10.36
C VAL A 419 9.91 45.18 10.94
N PRO A 420 11.14 44.80 11.41
CA PRO A 420 12.13 45.75 11.91
C PRO A 420 12.39 46.84 10.89
N GLN A 421 12.49 48.12 11.36
CA GLN A 421 12.60 49.30 10.48
C GLN A 421 13.80 49.24 9.52
N HIS A 422 14.89 48.56 9.92
CA HIS A 422 16.10 48.41 9.10
C HIS A 422 15.99 47.37 7.97
N GLN A 423 14.93 46.57 7.93
CA GLN A 423 14.66 45.56 6.89
C GLN A 423 13.58 46.02 5.88
N ARG A 424 13.07 47.25 6.00
CA ARG A 424 12.11 47.78 5.04
C ARG A 424 12.83 48.13 3.72
N PRO A 425 12.47 47.54 2.58
CA PRO A 425 13.01 47.95 1.30
C PRO A 425 12.66 49.43 1.07
N GLY A 426 13.66 50.24 0.89
CA GLY A 426 13.48 51.69 0.54
C GLY A 426 12.88 51.83 -0.83
N GLY A 427 11.55 51.88 -0.95
CA GLY A 427 10.88 52.15 -2.20
C GLY A 427 9.37 51.92 -2.13
N ARG A 428 8.59 52.87 -2.67
CA ARG A 428 7.10 52.85 -2.71
C ARG A 428 6.46 51.66 -3.49
N VAL A 429 7.25 50.79 -4.11
CA VAL A 429 6.79 49.64 -4.90
C VAL A 429 6.53 48.38 -4.04
N GLY A 430 7.21 48.24 -2.89
CA GLY A 430 7.10 47.04 -2.04
C GLY A 430 5.75 46.87 -1.32
N GLY A 431 5.02 47.97 -1.02
CA GLY A 431 3.78 47.91 -0.27
C GLY A 431 2.60 47.22 -0.98
N ARG A 432 2.52 47.36 -2.32
CA ARG A 432 1.44 46.71 -3.10
C ARG A 432 1.67 45.22 -3.29
N LEU A 433 2.89 44.82 -3.53
CA LEU A 433 3.25 43.39 -3.69
C LEU A 433 3.12 42.65 -2.38
N LEU A 434 3.58 43.24 -1.25
CA LEU A 434 3.43 42.68 0.08
C LEU A 434 1.95 42.51 0.47
N HIS A 435 1.11 43.50 0.13
CA HIS A 435 -0.34 43.45 0.40
C HIS A 435 -1.08 42.40 -0.47
N GLN A 436 -0.66 42.22 -1.71
CA GLN A 436 -1.20 41.17 -2.59
C GLN A 436 -0.74 39.79 -2.11
N HIS A 437 0.53 39.61 -1.74
CA HIS A 437 1.09 38.35 -1.23
C HIS A 437 0.45 37.93 0.09
N LEU A 438 0.28 38.86 1.04
CA LEU A 438 -0.43 38.63 2.29
C LEU A 438 -1.93 38.32 2.07
N ARG A 439 -2.54 38.87 1.02
CA ARG A 439 -3.92 38.54 0.66
C ARG A 439 -4.04 37.13 0.09
N TRP A 440 -3.06 36.67 -0.71
CA TRP A 440 -2.98 35.29 -1.19
C TRP A 440 -2.66 34.31 -0.07
N GLN A 441 -1.73 34.61 0.81
CA GLN A 441 -1.39 33.78 1.97
C GLN A 441 -2.53 33.70 2.98
N ARG A 442 -3.27 34.80 3.22
CA ARG A 442 -4.51 34.78 4.04
C ARG A 442 -5.62 33.92 3.43
N LEU A 443 -5.66 33.79 2.10
CA LEU A 443 -6.62 32.95 1.39
C LEU A 443 -6.21 31.47 1.34
N VAL A 444 -4.90 31.18 1.33
CA VAL A 444 -4.38 29.82 1.15
C VAL A 444 -4.16 29.10 2.47
N VAL A 445 -3.69 29.76 3.54
CA VAL A 445 -3.14 29.06 4.71
C VAL A 445 -4.14 28.84 5.87
N ALA A 446 -5.13 29.66 6.13
CA ALA A 446 -5.88 29.48 7.37
C ALA A 446 -7.37 29.09 7.27
N PRO A 447 -8.25 29.74 6.51
CA PRO A 447 -9.68 29.43 6.64
C PRO A 447 -10.16 28.23 5.82
N ARG A 448 -9.49 27.89 4.72
CA ARG A 448 -9.91 26.76 3.87
C ARG A 448 -9.50 25.40 4.44
N TRP A 449 -8.31 25.29 5.01
CA TRP A 449 -7.78 24.05 5.55
C TRP A 449 -8.57 23.56 6.78
N GLN A 450 -8.83 24.44 7.73
CA GLN A 450 -9.66 24.10 8.89
C GLN A 450 -11.10 23.77 8.48
N ARG A 451 -11.67 24.48 7.50
CA ARG A 451 -13.02 24.18 7.03
C ARG A 451 -13.10 22.87 6.25
N VAL A 452 -12.09 22.52 5.46
CA VAL A 452 -12.06 21.26 4.70
C VAL A 452 -11.80 20.09 5.62
N ALA A 453 -10.81 20.17 6.53
CA ALA A 453 -10.56 19.12 7.51
C ALA A 453 -11.77 18.91 8.43
N VAL A 454 -12.37 19.97 8.95
CA VAL A 454 -13.58 19.90 9.78
C VAL A 454 -14.79 19.39 8.99
N HIS A 455 -15.00 19.82 7.73
CA HIS A 455 -16.09 19.30 6.89
C HIS A 455 -15.93 17.82 6.55
N VAL A 456 -14.71 17.37 6.26
CA VAL A 456 -14.40 15.98 5.99
C VAL A 456 -14.63 15.13 7.24
N VAL A 457 -14.12 15.56 8.40
CA VAL A 457 -14.33 14.86 9.68
C VAL A 457 -15.78 14.89 10.12
N VAL A 458 -16.48 16.04 10.03
CA VAL A 458 -17.90 16.15 10.39
C VAL A 458 -18.79 15.32 9.45
N ARG A 459 -18.46 15.23 8.18
CA ARG A 459 -19.17 14.36 7.24
C ARG A 459 -18.95 12.88 7.55
N ALA A 460 -17.70 12.47 7.85
CA ALA A 460 -17.39 11.12 8.30
C ALA A 460 -18.15 10.78 9.60
N LEU A 461 -18.12 11.64 10.58
CA LEU A 461 -18.85 11.45 11.85
C LEU A 461 -20.36 11.37 11.65
N ARG A 462 -20.94 12.13 10.71
CA ARG A 462 -22.39 12.05 10.39
C ARG A 462 -22.79 10.79 9.63
N VAL A 463 -21.93 10.27 8.77
CA VAL A 463 -22.19 9.04 7.99
C VAL A 463 -22.05 7.80 8.90
N HIS A 464 -21.16 7.82 9.88
CA HIS A 464 -20.92 6.70 10.80
C HIS A 464 -21.79 6.72 12.06
N ALA A 465 -22.52 7.80 12.33
CA ALA A 465 -23.53 7.85 13.38
C ALA A 465 -24.76 7.03 12.98
N ARG A 466 -24.64 5.69 12.98
CA ARG A 466 -25.79 4.80 12.90
C ARG A 466 -26.55 4.83 14.21
N PRO A 467 -27.89 4.97 14.21
CA PRO A 467 -28.69 4.77 15.42
C PRO A 467 -28.55 3.31 15.85
N GLY A 468 -27.91 3.02 16.98
CA GLY A 468 -27.89 1.69 17.56
C GLY A 468 -26.59 1.21 18.22
N LEU A 469 -25.54 2.01 18.32
CA LEU A 469 -24.38 1.69 19.15
C LEU A 469 -24.41 2.53 20.44
N PRO A 470 -24.15 1.93 21.64
CA PRO A 470 -24.09 2.68 22.88
C PRO A 470 -22.96 3.70 22.84
N GLY A 471 -23.30 4.95 23.23
CA GLY A 471 -22.46 6.12 23.12
C GLY A 471 -21.13 5.96 23.83
N GLN A 472 -20.06 6.21 23.09
CA GLN A 472 -18.84 6.75 23.66
C GLN A 472 -18.92 8.27 23.51
N ASP A 473 -19.03 8.96 24.64
CA ASP A 473 -19.00 10.42 24.71
C ASP A 473 -17.66 10.93 24.21
N LEU A 474 -17.62 11.39 22.97
CA LEU A 474 -16.50 12.18 22.44
C LEU A 474 -16.73 13.63 22.90
N PRO A 475 -15.72 14.30 23.48
CA PRO A 475 -15.86 15.69 23.90
C PRO A 475 -16.07 16.57 22.66
N VAL A 476 -17.27 17.11 22.53
CA VAL A 476 -17.57 18.14 21.53
C VAL A 476 -16.88 19.42 21.99
N ALA A 477 -15.79 19.78 21.34
CA ALA A 477 -15.18 21.09 21.50
C ALA A 477 -16.16 22.15 20.97
N GLN A 478 -16.93 22.74 21.85
CA GLN A 478 -17.72 23.95 21.58
C GLN A 478 -16.76 25.15 21.51
N GLY A 479 -16.09 25.32 20.36
CA GLY A 479 -15.42 26.56 20.01
C GLY A 479 -16.40 27.40 19.16
N ARG A 480 -16.87 28.52 19.70
CA ARG A 480 -17.57 29.53 18.89
C ARG A 480 -16.65 30.00 17.75
N LEU A 481 -17.20 30.02 16.55
CA LEU A 481 -16.61 30.63 15.34
C LEU A 481 -16.45 32.15 15.50
#